data_2f244a442c9e7850764aaf9ecf7baac1
#
_entry.id   2f244a442c9e7850764aaf9ecf7baac1
#
_cell.length_a   1.000
_cell.length_b   1.000
_cell.length_c   1.000
_cell.angle_alpha   90.00
_cell.angle_beta   90.00
_cell.angle_gamma   90.00
#
_symmetry.space_group_name_H-M   'P 1'
#
loop_
_entity.id
_entity.type
_entity.pdbx_description
1 polymer ?
#
loop_
_entity_poly.entity_id
_entity_poly.type
_entity_poly.pdbx_seq_one_letter_code
_entity_poly.pdbx_strand_id
1 'polypeptide(L)'
;SSNVEQGKDTVSEVVSNNAESNQGAENAVQGNINTNFMAIQCGYFANEGYAKEAYNKVANDYGAFIYNDADKFKVLAGVYTSEEGQAIMDKLTANGIECAKVSFDLNARDKIQSQIAGIFDGYLNILDTAFNGNVKFVDTSDFKSWVKNLENISEGDKSDVLTELKNHVSDMATEIKKEDDITYLGKE
;
A
#
# COMPACT_ATOMS: atom_id res chain seq x y z
N SER A 1 -24.25 32.08 -2.24
CA SER A 1 -24.53 30.83 -3.01
C SER A 1 -23.45 30.63 -4.05
N SER A 2 -22.43 29.94 -3.72
CA SER A 2 -21.49 29.44 -4.73
C SER A 2 -20.62 28.32 -4.16
N ASN A 3 -20.83 27.15 -4.72
CA ASN A 3 -19.90 26.12 -5.09
C ASN A 3 -19.02 25.47 -4.04
N VAL A 4 -19.53 24.38 -3.55
CA VAL A 4 -18.69 23.30 -2.98
C VAL A 4 -19.06 22.02 -3.73
N GLU A 5 -18.59 21.87 -4.96
CA GLU A 5 -18.83 20.64 -5.74
C GLU A 5 -17.62 20.15 -6.56
N GLN A 6 -16.41 20.70 -6.31
CA GLN A 6 -15.25 20.37 -7.13
C GLN A 6 -14.31 19.30 -6.58
N GLY A 7 -14.57 18.79 -5.37
CA GLY A 7 -13.65 17.83 -4.75
C GLY A 7 -14.03 16.35 -4.90
N LYS A 8 -15.26 16.07 -5.30
CA LYS A 8 -15.79 14.71 -5.31
C LYS A 8 -15.43 13.93 -6.59
N ASP A 9 -15.43 14.64 -7.71
CA ASP A 9 -15.22 13.99 -9.01
C ASP A 9 -13.77 13.59 -9.27
N THR A 10 -12.80 14.31 -8.69
CA THR A 10 -11.37 14.04 -8.92
C THR A 10 -10.86 12.80 -8.20
N VAL A 11 -11.40 12.51 -7.02
CA VAL A 11 -10.95 11.37 -6.21
C VAL A 11 -11.54 10.06 -6.71
N SER A 12 -12.83 10.11 -7.07
CA SER A 12 -13.52 8.97 -7.67
C SER A 12 -12.86 8.56 -9.00
N GLU A 13 -12.42 9.55 -9.76
CA GLU A 13 -11.77 9.32 -11.05
C GLU A 13 -10.39 8.68 -10.93
N VAL A 14 -9.59 9.05 -9.93
CA VAL A 14 -8.26 8.45 -9.71
C VAL A 14 -8.37 7.00 -9.22
N VAL A 15 -9.29 6.73 -8.31
CA VAL A 15 -9.54 5.36 -7.83
C VAL A 15 -10.19 4.52 -8.92
N SER A 16 -11.11 5.10 -9.69
CA SER A 16 -11.79 4.45 -10.81
C SER A 16 -10.83 4.12 -11.95
N ASN A 17 -9.94 5.05 -12.31
CA ASN A 17 -8.94 4.81 -13.34
C ASN A 17 -7.97 3.71 -12.96
N ASN A 18 -7.65 3.60 -11.69
CA ASN A 18 -6.77 2.55 -11.19
C ASN A 18 -7.50 1.20 -11.14
N ALA A 19 -8.76 1.21 -10.74
CA ALA A 19 -9.62 0.04 -10.81
C ALA A 19 -9.85 -0.39 -12.27
N GLU A 20 -10.08 0.54 -13.18
CA GLU A 20 -10.23 0.25 -14.61
C GLU A 20 -8.94 -0.27 -15.25
N SER A 21 -7.78 0.29 -14.94
CA SER A 21 -6.49 -0.22 -15.43
C SER A 21 -6.18 -1.61 -14.90
N ASN A 22 -6.74 -1.97 -13.75
CA ASN A 22 -6.57 -3.26 -13.11
C ASN A 22 -7.74 -4.24 -13.34
N GLN A 23 -8.87 -3.78 -13.93
CA GLN A 23 -9.99 -4.65 -14.31
C GLN A 23 -9.59 -5.72 -15.31
N GLY A 24 -8.49 -5.52 -15.98
CA GLY A 24 -7.88 -6.52 -16.81
C GLY A 24 -6.94 -7.44 -16.05
N ALA A 25 -7.16 -7.78 -14.77
CA ALA A 25 -6.30 -8.78 -14.12
C ALA A 25 -6.33 -10.12 -14.86
N GLU A 26 -7.43 -10.44 -15.57
CA GLU A 26 -7.46 -11.52 -16.55
C GLU A 26 -6.66 -11.17 -17.82
N ASN A 27 -6.58 -9.91 -18.17
CA ASN A 27 -5.79 -9.36 -19.29
C ASN A 27 -4.47 -8.73 -18.81
N ALA A 28 -4.17 -8.79 -17.54
CA ALA A 28 -2.97 -8.25 -16.91
C ALA A 28 -1.68 -8.89 -17.42
N VAL A 29 -1.80 -9.97 -18.14
CA VAL A 29 -0.73 -10.56 -18.94
C VAL A 29 -0.16 -9.54 -19.95
N GLN A 30 -0.85 -8.42 -20.19
CA GLN A 30 -0.44 -7.38 -21.14
C GLN A 30 0.15 -6.11 -20.51
N GLY A 31 0.47 -6.12 -19.22
CA GLY A 31 1.65 -5.41 -18.88
C GLY A 31 1.60 -3.95 -18.50
N ASN A 32 0.56 -3.42 -17.77
CA ASN A 32 0.63 -2.09 -17.16
C ASN A 32 0.47 -2.10 -15.64
N ILE A 33 0.43 -3.27 -15.01
CA ILE A 33 0.43 -3.39 -13.56
C ILE A 33 1.87 -3.32 -13.08
N ASN A 34 2.14 -2.44 -12.11
CA ASN A 34 3.40 -2.45 -11.41
C ASN A 34 3.53 -3.75 -10.60
N THR A 35 4.63 -4.44 -10.79
CA THR A 35 4.95 -5.70 -10.10
C THR A 35 6.20 -5.60 -9.23
N ASN A 36 6.87 -4.44 -9.25
CA ASN A 36 8.12 -4.21 -8.52
C ASN A 36 7.84 -3.31 -7.32
N PHE A 37 8.01 -3.88 -6.12
CA PHE A 37 7.77 -3.20 -4.86
C PHE A 37 9.00 -3.28 -3.97
N MET A 38 9.05 -2.40 -2.99
CA MET A 38 10.07 -2.45 -1.95
C MET A 38 9.50 -2.05 -0.60
N ALA A 39 9.94 -2.73 0.43
CA ALA A 39 9.84 -2.27 1.80
C ALA A 39 11.14 -1.56 2.19
N ILE A 40 11.04 -0.59 3.07
CA ILE A 40 12.19 0.13 3.62
C ILE A 40 12.41 -0.34 5.05
N GLN A 41 13.50 -1.05 5.29
CA GLN A 41 13.84 -1.57 6.60
C GLN A 41 14.75 -0.58 7.33
N CYS A 42 14.29 -0.05 8.45
CA CYS A 42 15.01 0.89 9.31
C CYS A 42 15.62 0.23 10.55
N GLY A 43 15.62 -1.07 10.62
CA GLY A 43 16.26 -1.83 11.68
C GLY A 43 15.80 -3.28 11.75
N TYR A 44 16.67 -4.10 12.36
CA TYR A 44 16.43 -5.51 12.60
C TYR A 44 17.05 -5.87 13.96
N PHE A 45 16.22 -6.07 14.96
CA PHE A 45 16.65 -6.13 16.36
C PHE A 45 16.20 -7.42 17.04
N ALA A 46 17.05 -7.94 17.90
CA ALA A 46 16.66 -9.00 18.84
C ALA A 46 15.89 -8.45 20.05
N ASN A 47 16.03 -7.16 20.35
CA ASN A 47 15.40 -6.48 21.47
C ASN A 47 14.27 -5.58 20.98
N GLU A 48 13.06 -5.80 21.51
CA GLU A 48 11.88 -5.02 21.16
C GLU A 48 12.03 -3.53 21.52
N GLY A 49 12.72 -3.19 22.61
CA GLY A 49 12.96 -1.82 23.01
C GLY A 49 13.72 -1.02 21.95
N TYR A 50 14.76 -1.59 21.37
CA TYR A 50 15.50 -0.96 20.28
C TYR A 50 14.67 -0.82 19.01
N ALA A 51 13.81 -1.81 18.73
CA ALA A 51 12.88 -1.71 17.63
C ALA A 51 11.89 -0.55 17.83
N LYS A 52 11.37 -0.37 19.03
CA LYS A 52 10.47 0.77 19.36
C LYS A 52 11.17 2.11 19.23
N GLU A 53 12.44 2.21 19.63
CA GLU A 53 13.23 3.43 19.44
C GLU A 53 13.42 3.77 17.96
N ALA A 54 13.76 2.79 17.16
CA ALA A 54 13.88 2.98 15.70
C ALA A 54 12.53 3.33 15.05
N TYR A 55 11.47 2.66 15.47
CA TYR A 55 10.11 2.97 15.03
C TYR A 55 9.73 4.44 15.32
N ASN A 56 10.00 4.92 16.52
CA ASN A 56 9.65 6.29 16.92
C ASN A 56 10.34 7.36 16.08
N LYS A 57 11.50 7.06 15.48
CA LYS A 57 12.20 8.00 14.59
C LYS A 57 11.50 8.22 13.25
N VAL A 58 10.68 7.26 12.81
CA VAL A 58 10.03 7.29 11.49
C VAL A 58 8.50 7.27 11.54
N ALA A 59 7.92 6.97 12.68
CA ALA A 59 6.48 6.71 12.79
C ALA A 59 5.58 7.90 12.43
N ASN A 60 6.06 9.13 12.62
CA ASN A 60 5.27 10.34 12.36
C ASN A 60 5.22 10.74 10.89
N ASP A 61 6.23 10.36 10.12
CA ASP A 61 6.41 10.83 8.74
C ASP A 61 6.09 9.75 7.69
N TYR A 62 6.05 8.49 8.13
CA TYR A 62 5.88 7.33 7.26
C TYR A 62 4.92 6.32 7.90
N GLY A 63 4.26 5.51 7.08
CA GLY A 63 3.45 4.39 7.55
C GLY A 63 4.30 3.27 8.14
N ALA A 64 5.04 3.60 9.21
CA ALA A 64 5.96 2.67 9.83
C ALA A 64 5.24 1.63 10.68
N PHE A 65 5.82 0.44 10.75
CA PHE A 65 5.35 -0.63 11.62
C PHE A 65 6.49 -1.55 12.05
N ILE A 66 6.28 -2.26 13.15
CA ILE A 66 7.20 -3.29 13.63
C ILE A 66 6.65 -4.65 13.21
N TYR A 67 7.43 -5.38 12.45
CA TYR A 67 7.12 -6.74 12.03
C TYR A 67 7.90 -7.75 12.87
N ASN A 68 7.15 -8.70 13.42
CA ASN A 68 7.73 -9.80 14.22
C ASN A 68 8.20 -10.92 13.27
N ASP A 69 9.51 -11.10 13.19
CA ASP A 69 10.14 -12.13 12.38
C ASP A 69 10.81 -13.16 13.31
N ALA A 70 10.04 -14.17 13.69
CA ALA A 70 10.44 -15.18 14.69
C ALA A 70 10.84 -14.56 16.04
N ASP A 71 12.12 -14.57 16.38
CA ASP A 71 12.67 -14.00 17.61
C ASP A 71 13.22 -12.58 17.45
N LYS A 72 13.01 -11.96 16.28
CA LYS A 72 13.53 -10.64 15.94
C LYS A 72 12.44 -9.69 15.49
N PHE A 73 12.77 -8.41 15.51
CA PHE A 73 11.85 -7.32 15.19
C PHE A 73 12.42 -6.50 14.04
N LYS A 74 11.69 -6.48 12.91
CA LYS A 74 11.99 -5.60 11.79
C LYS A 74 11.20 -4.31 11.95
N VAL A 75 11.86 -3.19 11.77
CA VAL A 75 11.21 -1.88 11.67
C VAL A 75 11.14 -1.49 10.21
N LEU A 76 9.92 -1.36 9.69
CA LEU A 76 9.68 -1.02 8.30
C LEU A 76 9.08 0.39 8.22
N ALA A 77 9.60 1.21 7.32
CA ALA A 77 9.10 2.55 7.06
C ALA A 77 8.15 2.56 5.85
N GLY A 78 7.34 1.52 5.73
CA GLY A 78 6.33 1.38 4.70
C GLY A 78 6.77 0.48 3.54
N VAL A 79 5.80 0.27 2.64
CA VAL A 79 5.96 -0.46 1.39
C VAL A 79 5.59 0.47 0.24
N TYR A 80 6.36 0.46 -0.81
CA TYR A 80 6.26 1.40 -1.92
C TYR A 80 6.47 0.68 -3.26
N THR A 81 6.14 1.36 -4.34
CA THR A 81 6.72 0.99 -5.64
C THR A 81 8.23 1.18 -5.58
N SER A 82 8.98 0.45 -6.40
CA SER A 82 10.45 0.54 -6.39
C SER A 82 10.94 1.95 -6.70
N GLU A 83 10.23 2.68 -7.55
CA GLU A 83 10.56 4.07 -7.90
C GLU A 83 10.31 5.03 -6.74
N GLU A 84 9.13 4.99 -6.14
CA GLU A 84 8.78 5.84 -5.00
C GLU A 84 9.63 5.53 -3.77
N GLY A 85 9.86 4.25 -3.52
CA GLY A 85 10.66 3.80 -2.38
C GLY A 85 12.08 4.33 -2.39
N GLN A 86 12.71 4.45 -3.55
CA GLN A 86 14.05 5.02 -3.66
C GLN A 86 14.09 6.48 -3.21
N ALA A 87 13.09 7.27 -3.61
CA ALA A 87 12.98 8.66 -3.18
C ALA A 87 12.78 8.80 -1.66
N ILE A 88 11.99 7.90 -1.08
CA ILE A 88 11.79 7.84 0.38
C ILE A 88 13.08 7.45 1.11
N MET A 89 13.80 6.45 0.61
CA MET A 89 15.10 6.05 1.18
C MET A 89 16.11 7.20 1.17
N ASP A 90 16.16 7.96 0.09
CA ASP A 90 17.06 9.11 -0.02
C ASP A 90 16.73 10.18 1.03
N LYS A 91 15.47 10.43 1.28
CA LYS A 91 15.02 11.35 2.36
C LYS A 91 15.39 10.83 3.75
N LEU A 92 15.18 9.56 4.01
CA LEU A 92 15.53 8.93 5.30
C LEU A 92 17.03 9.03 5.56
N THR A 93 17.82 8.68 4.56
CA THR A 93 19.29 8.76 4.63
C THR A 93 19.78 10.21 4.84
N ALA A 94 19.17 11.18 4.15
CA ALA A 94 19.48 12.59 4.33
C ALA A 94 19.16 13.07 5.76
N ASN A 95 18.21 12.47 6.43
CA ASN A 95 17.85 12.75 7.82
C ASN A 95 18.65 11.92 8.85
N GLY A 96 19.66 11.19 8.39
CA GLY A 96 20.54 10.39 9.26
C GLY A 96 19.93 9.08 9.72
N ILE A 97 18.88 8.60 9.08
CA ILE A 97 18.24 7.32 9.39
C ILE A 97 18.84 6.25 8.48
N GLU A 98 19.48 5.26 9.09
CA GLU A 98 19.96 4.09 8.38
C GLU A 98 18.78 3.24 7.92
N CYS A 99 18.76 2.88 6.66
CA CYS A 99 17.74 2.01 6.10
C CYS A 99 18.32 1.10 5.02
N ALA A 100 17.63 -0.01 4.81
CA ALA A 100 17.95 -1.01 3.79
C ALA A 100 16.72 -1.25 2.91
N LYS A 101 16.98 -1.50 1.64
CA LYS A 101 15.97 -1.86 0.67
C LYS A 101 15.68 -3.36 0.75
N VAL A 102 14.40 -3.71 0.90
CA VAL A 102 13.90 -5.07 0.77
C VAL A 102 12.99 -5.09 -0.46
N SER A 103 13.54 -5.52 -1.59
CA SER A 103 12.77 -5.62 -2.84
C SER A 103 11.96 -6.88 -2.89
N PHE A 104 10.76 -6.80 -3.44
CA PHE A 104 10.00 -7.98 -3.84
C PHE A 104 9.32 -7.72 -5.18
N ASP A 105 9.45 -8.71 -6.06
CA ASP A 105 8.89 -8.69 -7.39
C ASP A 105 7.82 -9.76 -7.50
N LEU A 106 6.69 -9.40 -8.09
CA LEU A 106 5.58 -10.30 -8.33
C LEU A 106 5.53 -10.70 -9.80
N ASN A 107 5.15 -11.94 -10.06
CA ASN A 107 5.04 -12.45 -11.42
C ASN A 107 3.65 -12.11 -11.99
N ALA A 108 3.60 -11.19 -12.94
CA ALA A 108 2.36 -10.78 -13.60
C ALA A 108 1.66 -11.91 -14.39
N ARG A 109 2.38 -12.97 -14.72
CA ARG A 109 1.82 -14.14 -15.43
C ARG A 109 1.19 -15.18 -14.50
N ASP A 110 1.51 -15.13 -13.23
CA ASP A 110 0.87 -15.93 -12.21
C ASP A 110 -0.42 -15.24 -11.75
N LYS A 111 -1.55 -15.94 -11.80
CA LYS A 111 -2.86 -15.35 -11.48
C LYS A 111 -2.95 -14.81 -10.06
N ILE A 112 -2.39 -15.52 -9.09
CA ILE A 112 -2.40 -15.12 -7.68
C ILE A 112 -1.51 -13.89 -7.49
N GLN A 113 -0.27 -13.94 -7.97
CA GLN A 113 0.67 -12.83 -7.84
C GLN A 113 0.22 -11.60 -8.60
N SER A 114 -0.42 -11.78 -9.75
CA SER A 114 -1.02 -10.68 -10.52
C SER A 114 -2.14 -9.98 -9.72
N GLN A 115 -3.00 -10.72 -9.06
CA GLN A 115 -4.02 -10.15 -8.19
C GLN A 115 -3.40 -9.42 -6.98
N ILE A 116 -2.38 -10.01 -6.35
CA ILE A 116 -1.64 -9.37 -5.25
C ILE A 116 -1.04 -8.05 -5.72
N ALA A 117 -0.37 -8.03 -6.87
CA ALA A 117 0.23 -6.82 -7.43
C ALA A 117 -0.81 -5.73 -7.70
N GLY A 118 -1.96 -6.10 -8.25
CA GLY A 118 -3.06 -5.16 -8.50
C GLY A 118 -3.63 -4.56 -7.21
N ILE A 119 -3.76 -5.37 -6.16
CA ILE A 119 -4.24 -4.90 -4.85
C ILE A 119 -3.22 -3.94 -4.22
N PHE A 120 -1.93 -4.27 -4.23
CA PHE A 120 -0.88 -3.37 -3.75
C PHE A 120 -0.85 -2.05 -4.52
N ASP A 121 -0.91 -2.12 -5.82
CA ASP A 121 -0.88 -0.93 -6.68
C ASP A 121 -2.08 0.00 -6.41
N GLY A 122 -3.28 -0.58 -6.31
CA GLY A 122 -4.48 0.18 -5.94
C GLY A 122 -4.40 0.77 -4.53
N TYR A 123 -3.89 0.02 -3.59
CA TYR A 123 -3.72 0.49 -2.21
C TYR A 123 -2.72 1.65 -2.12
N LEU A 124 -1.57 1.55 -2.80
CA LEU A 124 -0.56 2.60 -2.85
C LEU A 124 -1.09 3.88 -3.51
N ASN A 125 -1.95 3.75 -4.52
CA ASN A 125 -2.62 4.90 -5.11
C ASN A 125 -3.60 5.59 -4.16
N ILE A 126 -4.33 4.82 -3.36
CA ILE A 126 -5.18 5.38 -2.30
C ILE A 126 -4.33 6.16 -1.31
N LEU A 127 -3.22 5.60 -0.86
CA LEU A 127 -2.28 6.27 0.04
C LEU A 127 -1.71 7.54 -0.58
N ASP A 128 -1.28 7.50 -1.83
CA ASP A 128 -0.75 8.67 -2.53
C ASP A 128 -1.81 9.77 -2.64
N THR A 129 -3.04 9.43 -3.00
CA THR A 129 -4.15 10.38 -3.05
C THR A 129 -4.42 10.99 -1.67
N ALA A 130 -4.41 10.19 -0.63
CA ALA A 130 -4.64 10.65 0.74
C ALA A 130 -3.53 11.59 1.25
N PHE A 131 -2.26 11.26 0.98
CA PHE A 131 -1.12 12.03 1.48
C PHE A 131 -0.78 13.24 0.61
N ASN A 132 -0.81 13.09 -0.70
CA ASN A 132 -0.31 14.08 -1.66
C ASN A 132 -1.41 14.76 -2.45
N GLY A 133 -2.62 14.22 -2.47
CA GLY A 133 -3.76 14.81 -3.14
C GLY A 133 -4.35 15.98 -2.35
N ASN A 134 -4.92 16.94 -3.08
CA ASN A 134 -5.67 18.05 -2.49
C ASN A 134 -7.13 17.65 -2.26
N VAL A 135 -7.35 16.65 -1.42
CA VAL A 135 -8.67 16.07 -1.13
C VAL A 135 -8.94 16.05 0.37
N LYS A 136 -10.21 16.15 0.75
CA LYS A 136 -10.64 16.06 2.14
C LYS A 136 -10.84 14.62 2.59
N PHE A 137 -11.23 13.77 1.68
CA PHE A 137 -11.43 12.34 1.90
C PHE A 137 -11.13 11.55 0.63
N VAL A 138 -10.93 10.26 0.80
CA VAL A 138 -10.77 9.30 -0.30
C VAL A 138 -11.95 8.33 -0.27
N ASP A 139 -12.64 8.19 -1.38
CA ASP A 139 -13.69 7.18 -1.58
C ASP A 139 -13.04 5.90 -2.12
N THR A 140 -13.14 4.81 -1.38
CA THR A 140 -12.53 3.52 -1.71
C THR A 140 -13.53 2.51 -2.27
N SER A 141 -14.78 2.94 -2.52
CA SER A 141 -15.85 2.01 -2.92
C SER A 141 -15.56 1.28 -4.23
N ASP A 142 -15.03 1.96 -5.24
CA ASP A 142 -14.69 1.34 -6.52
C ASP A 142 -13.55 0.33 -6.38
N PHE A 143 -12.53 0.66 -5.62
CA PHE A 143 -11.44 -0.26 -5.32
C PHE A 143 -11.92 -1.50 -4.56
N LYS A 144 -12.76 -1.33 -3.54
CA LYS A 144 -13.36 -2.43 -2.80
C LYS A 144 -14.21 -3.33 -3.70
N SER A 145 -15.01 -2.74 -4.57
CA SER A 145 -15.82 -3.48 -5.55
C SER A 145 -14.96 -4.25 -6.54
N TRP A 146 -13.91 -3.63 -7.03
CA TRP A 146 -12.98 -4.27 -7.95
C TRP A 146 -12.31 -5.50 -7.29
N VAL A 147 -11.80 -5.36 -6.08
CA VAL A 147 -11.17 -6.48 -5.35
C VAL A 147 -12.18 -7.59 -5.08
N LYS A 148 -13.41 -7.24 -4.68
CA LYS A 148 -14.48 -8.22 -4.43
C LYS A 148 -14.83 -9.03 -5.68
N ASN A 149 -14.73 -8.43 -6.86
CA ASN A 149 -15.07 -9.07 -8.14
C ASN A 149 -13.91 -9.82 -8.78
N LEU A 150 -12.73 -9.82 -8.19
CA LEU A 150 -11.61 -10.64 -8.66
C LEU A 150 -11.95 -12.13 -8.56
N GLU A 151 -11.42 -12.91 -9.51
CA GLU A 151 -11.54 -14.37 -9.49
C GLU A 151 -11.12 -14.93 -8.12
N ASN A 152 -11.94 -15.78 -7.56
CA ASN A 152 -11.63 -16.45 -6.30
C ASN A 152 -10.66 -17.60 -6.54
N ILE A 153 -9.44 -17.46 -6.03
CA ILE A 153 -8.39 -18.47 -6.13
C ILE A 153 -8.04 -18.92 -4.72
N SER A 154 -8.40 -20.14 -4.39
CA SER A 154 -8.22 -20.71 -3.04
C SER A 154 -7.04 -21.68 -2.91
N GLU A 155 -6.42 -22.04 -4.01
CA GLU A 155 -5.31 -22.99 -4.04
C GLU A 155 -4.12 -22.41 -4.82
N GLY A 156 -2.93 -22.77 -4.40
CA GLY A 156 -1.69 -22.34 -5.02
C GLY A 156 -0.78 -21.57 -4.06
N ASP A 157 0.46 -21.35 -4.49
CA ASP A 157 1.44 -20.58 -3.72
C ASP A 157 0.96 -19.14 -3.50
N LYS A 158 0.97 -18.68 -2.26
CA LYS A 158 0.49 -17.36 -1.82
C LYS A 158 -1.03 -17.14 -1.90
N SER A 159 -1.84 -18.19 -2.08
CA SER A 159 -3.30 -18.06 -2.07
C SER A 159 -3.84 -17.58 -0.72
N ASP A 160 -3.20 -17.98 0.37
CA ASP A 160 -3.49 -17.52 1.73
C ASP A 160 -3.20 -16.02 1.90
N VAL A 161 -2.09 -15.54 1.37
CA VAL A 161 -1.74 -14.11 1.35
C VAL A 161 -2.78 -13.31 0.57
N LEU A 162 -3.19 -13.79 -0.60
CA LEU A 162 -4.22 -13.15 -1.41
C LEU A 162 -5.55 -13.08 -0.68
N THR A 163 -5.96 -14.15 -0.02
CA THR A 163 -7.18 -14.18 0.79
C THR A 163 -7.13 -13.15 1.92
N GLU A 164 -6.01 -13.08 2.61
CA GLU A 164 -5.79 -12.12 3.69
C GLU A 164 -5.87 -10.67 3.18
N LEU A 165 -5.22 -10.37 2.06
CA LEU A 165 -5.29 -9.05 1.43
C LEU A 165 -6.71 -8.67 1.02
N LYS A 166 -7.46 -9.60 0.44
CA LYS A 166 -8.87 -9.37 0.09
C LYS A 166 -9.72 -9.06 1.32
N ASN A 167 -9.47 -9.74 2.42
CA ASN A 167 -10.16 -9.47 3.69
C ASN A 167 -9.82 -8.08 4.24
N HIS A 168 -8.55 -7.67 4.20
CA HIS A 168 -8.14 -6.32 4.60
C HIS A 168 -8.83 -5.25 3.76
N VAL A 169 -8.91 -5.42 2.45
CA VAL A 169 -9.63 -4.49 1.58
C VAL A 169 -11.12 -4.47 1.88
N SER A 170 -11.72 -5.64 2.12
CA SER A 170 -13.15 -5.73 2.50
C SER A 170 -13.44 -4.96 3.79
N ASP A 171 -12.54 -5.02 4.77
CA ASP A 171 -12.69 -4.36 6.06
C ASP A 171 -12.33 -2.86 6.02
N MET A 172 -11.66 -2.42 4.96
CA MET A 172 -11.28 -1.03 4.81
C MET A 172 -12.50 -0.12 4.74
N ALA A 173 -12.42 1.05 5.37
CA ALA A 173 -13.47 2.06 5.31
C ALA A 173 -13.73 2.52 3.87
N THR A 174 -15.00 2.69 3.50
CA THR A 174 -15.41 3.18 2.19
C THR A 174 -15.04 4.65 1.99
N GLU A 175 -15.02 5.43 3.08
CA GLU A 175 -14.60 6.82 3.08
C GLU A 175 -13.48 7.00 4.11
N ILE A 176 -12.33 7.47 3.65
CA ILE A 176 -11.16 7.74 4.50
C ILE A 176 -10.93 9.23 4.55
N LYS A 177 -11.07 9.81 5.74
CA LYS A 177 -10.84 11.22 5.99
C LYS A 177 -9.35 11.48 6.24
N LYS A 178 -8.84 12.50 5.60
CA LYS A 178 -7.42 12.82 5.62
C LYS A 178 -6.83 13.04 7.02
N GLU A 179 -7.59 13.65 7.91
CA GLU A 179 -7.08 14.03 9.24
C GLU A 179 -7.16 12.89 10.27
N ASP A 180 -8.17 12.04 10.15
CA ASP A 180 -8.48 11.03 11.17
C ASP A 180 -7.93 9.63 10.85
N ASP A 181 -7.95 9.23 9.58
CA ASP A 181 -7.79 7.84 9.19
C ASP A 181 -6.48 7.52 8.44
N ILE A 182 -5.72 8.54 8.02
CA ILE A 182 -4.50 8.35 7.23
C ILE A 182 -3.45 7.49 7.97
N THR A 183 -3.26 7.75 9.25
CA THR A 183 -2.26 7.01 10.05
C THR A 183 -2.61 5.53 10.14
N TYR A 184 -3.88 5.21 10.28
CA TYR A 184 -4.38 3.85 10.29
C TYR A 184 -4.16 3.17 8.93
N LEU A 185 -4.55 3.85 7.85
CA LEU A 185 -4.39 3.35 6.48
C LEU A 185 -2.92 3.08 6.13
N GLY A 186 -2.02 3.93 6.58
CA GLY A 186 -0.59 3.75 6.35
C GLY A 186 0.02 2.55 7.06
N LYS A 187 -0.63 2.02 8.10
CA LYS A 187 -0.21 0.84 8.84
C LYS A 187 -0.74 -0.48 8.26
N GLU A 188 -1.84 -0.44 7.53
CA GLU A 188 -2.41 -1.59 6.83
C GLU A 188 -1.53 -2.02 5.64
#